data_c9365103119c2d2f88c54acefd88daf6
#
_entry.id   c9365103119c2d2f88c54acefd88daf6
#
_cell.length_a   1.000
_cell.length_b   1.000
_cell.length_c   1.000
_cell.angle_alpha   90.00
_cell.angle_beta   90.00
_cell.angle_gamma   90.00
#
_symmetry.space_group_name_H-M   'P 1'
#
loop_
_entity.id
_entity.type
_entity.pdbx_description
1 polymer ?
#
loop_
_entity_poly.entity_id
_entity_poly.type
_entity_poly.pdbx_seq_one_letter_code
_entity_poly.pdbx_strand_id
1 'polypeptide(L)'
;MICLTADVAQTLFGVDKAVAADRFVDAYTVLGAVWHPLLDALLDTHDDAAVLAVLEQHLAARWHALQGQDTMVSSLRRAGRHWVQRLAWQAHEWRRTQSPRQVERRIKTFSGRSLREWQALVKTEGVYFAAMDRHAAGVPFDWAALAQDEGFADQAHFSRTAKRITGFSPSEFVERFVEDEAFWAYRLWV
;
A
#
# COMPACT_ATOMS: atom_id res chain seq x y z
N MET A 1 -10.01 -1.78 12.81
CA MET A 1 -9.57 -0.55 12.08
C MET A 1 -9.30 -0.94 10.65
N ILE A 2 -9.87 -0.21 9.68
CA ILE A 2 -9.66 -0.45 8.25
C ILE A 2 -8.74 0.64 7.73
N CYS A 3 -7.63 0.27 7.09
CA CYS A 3 -6.68 1.19 6.50
C CYS A 3 -6.72 1.08 4.97
N LEU A 4 -6.94 2.19 4.30
CA LEU A 4 -6.94 2.28 2.84
C LEU A 4 -5.89 3.28 2.38
N THR A 5 -5.27 3.04 1.23
CA THR A 5 -4.46 4.07 0.59
C THR A 5 -5.37 5.17 0.04
N ALA A 6 -4.85 6.40 -0.03
CA ALA A 6 -5.62 7.54 -0.52
C ALA A 6 -6.15 7.34 -1.95
N ASP A 7 -5.41 6.60 -2.79
CA ASP A 7 -5.84 6.26 -4.15
C ASP A 7 -6.98 5.27 -4.18
N VAL A 8 -6.93 4.25 -3.31
CA VAL A 8 -8.02 3.27 -3.17
C VAL A 8 -9.26 3.96 -2.63
N ALA A 9 -9.13 4.81 -1.61
CA ALA A 9 -10.25 5.59 -1.09
C ALA A 9 -10.87 6.49 -2.17
N GLN A 10 -10.06 7.16 -2.97
CA GLN A 10 -10.54 7.98 -4.08
C GLN A 10 -11.22 7.14 -5.18
N THR A 11 -10.63 6.00 -5.54
CA THR A 11 -11.14 5.15 -6.62
C THR A 11 -12.43 4.41 -6.23
N LEU A 12 -12.49 3.87 -5.02
CA LEU A 12 -13.65 3.13 -4.53
C LEU A 12 -14.80 4.05 -4.11
N PHE A 13 -14.47 5.09 -3.36
CA PHE A 13 -15.46 5.91 -2.66
C PHE A 13 -15.64 7.31 -3.25
N GLY A 14 -14.75 7.73 -4.16
CA GLY A 14 -14.77 9.09 -4.71
C GLY A 14 -14.33 10.18 -3.73
N VAL A 15 -13.66 9.82 -2.62
CA VAL A 15 -13.24 10.77 -1.59
C VAL A 15 -12.10 11.64 -2.09
N ASP A 16 -12.29 12.97 -2.04
CA ASP A 16 -11.21 13.92 -2.30
C ASP A 16 -10.20 13.90 -1.14
N LYS A 17 -8.93 13.71 -1.49
CA LYS A 17 -7.80 13.69 -0.53
C LYS A 17 -7.74 14.95 0.33
N ALA A 18 -8.13 16.10 -0.22
CA ALA A 18 -8.11 17.38 0.49
C ALA A 18 -9.13 17.44 1.64
N VAL A 19 -10.22 16.68 1.56
CA VAL A 19 -11.28 16.71 2.56
C VAL A 19 -10.88 16.00 3.85
N ALA A 20 -10.09 14.93 3.75
CA ALA A 20 -9.73 14.08 4.88
C ALA A 20 -8.23 14.16 5.29
N ALA A 21 -7.43 15.06 4.66
CA ALA A 21 -6.02 15.17 4.95
C ALA A 21 -5.77 15.61 6.41
N ASP A 22 -5.00 14.80 7.14
CA ASP A 22 -4.52 15.06 8.51
C ASP A 22 -5.60 15.34 9.56
N ARG A 23 -6.82 14.85 9.36
CA ARG A 23 -7.91 15.00 10.34
C ARG A 23 -8.88 13.83 10.31
N PHE A 24 -9.53 13.60 11.43
CA PHE A 24 -10.69 12.72 11.52
C PHE A 24 -11.93 13.45 10.99
N VAL A 25 -12.64 12.78 10.11
CA VAL A 25 -13.90 13.27 9.53
C VAL A 25 -14.95 12.17 9.67
N ASP A 26 -16.21 12.57 9.81
CA ASP A 26 -17.31 11.62 9.85
C ASP A 26 -17.47 10.97 8.45
N ALA A 27 -17.44 9.62 8.43
CA ALA A 27 -17.54 8.83 7.21
C ALA A 27 -18.89 9.05 6.50
N TYR A 28 -19.98 9.20 7.22
CA TYR A 28 -21.29 9.48 6.63
C TYR A 28 -21.36 10.83 5.93
N THR A 29 -20.58 11.79 6.39
CA THR A 29 -20.49 13.10 5.75
C THR A 29 -19.63 13.09 4.48
N VAL A 30 -18.57 12.27 4.47
CA VAL A 30 -17.56 12.27 3.39
C VAL A 30 -17.89 11.28 2.29
N LEU A 31 -18.46 10.13 2.66
CA LEU A 31 -18.88 9.11 1.71
C LEU A 31 -20.30 9.42 1.22
N GLY A 32 -20.53 9.29 -0.09
CA GLY A 32 -21.85 9.45 -0.65
C GLY A 32 -22.86 8.45 -0.08
N ALA A 33 -24.15 8.79 -0.10
CA ALA A 33 -25.23 8.00 0.49
C ALA A 33 -25.28 6.52 0.03
N VAL A 34 -24.73 6.23 -1.14
CA VAL A 34 -24.58 4.85 -1.68
C VAL A 34 -23.75 3.94 -0.77
N TRP A 35 -22.89 4.53 0.09
CA TRP A 35 -22.00 3.81 0.99
C TRP A 35 -22.53 3.70 2.44
N HIS A 36 -23.64 4.37 2.76
CA HIS A 36 -24.24 4.31 4.10
C HIS A 36 -24.58 2.87 4.51
N PRO A 37 -25.14 1.99 3.64
CA PRO A 37 -25.37 0.59 4.00
C PRO A 37 -24.11 -0.19 4.38
N LEU A 38 -22.97 0.11 3.76
CA LEU A 38 -21.68 -0.47 4.15
C LEU A 38 -21.28 0.02 5.56
N LEU A 39 -21.42 1.33 5.82
CA LEU A 39 -21.07 1.89 7.14
C LEU A 39 -21.95 1.31 8.25
N ASP A 40 -23.26 1.23 8.01
CA ASP A 40 -24.21 0.64 8.95
C ASP A 40 -23.85 -0.82 9.24
N ALA A 41 -23.61 -1.62 8.18
CA ALA A 41 -23.23 -3.02 8.34
C ALA A 41 -21.90 -3.20 9.09
N LEU A 42 -20.91 -2.31 8.87
CA LEU A 42 -19.64 -2.35 9.61
C LEU A 42 -19.80 -2.00 11.09
N LEU A 43 -20.69 -1.08 11.43
CA LEU A 43 -20.97 -0.71 12.83
C LEU A 43 -21.66 -1.82 13.61
N ASP A 44 -22.42 -2.69 12.93
CA ASP A 44 -23.09 -3.84 13.51
C ASP A 44 -22.19 -5.08 13.66
N THR A 45 -20.93 -5.03 13.19
CA THR A 45 -20.01 -6.15 13.30
C THR A 45 -19.35 -6.21 14.68
N HIS A 46 -19.13 -7.43 15.19
CA HIS A 46 -18.53 -7.66 16.50
C HIS A 46 -17.21 -8.43 16.47
N ASP A 47 -16.79 -8.90 15.29
CA ASP A 47 -15.52 -9.62 15.09
C ASP A 47 -14.93 -9.34 13.70
N ASP A 48 -13.65 -9.69 13.52
CA ASP A 48 -12.91 -9.43 12.29
C ASP A 48 -13.42 -10.25 11.11
N ALA A 49 -13.95 -11.45 11.32
CA ALA A 49 -14.50 -12.28 10.24
C ALA A 49 -15.79 -11.65 9.68
N ALA A 50 -16.66 -11.13 10.55
CA ALA A 50 -17.85 -10.39 10.13
C ALA A 50 -17.47 -9.10 9.37
N VAL A 51 -16.45 -8.37 9.82
CA VAL A 51 -15.92 -7.19 9.09
C VAL A 51 -15.48 -7.57 7.68
N LEU A 52 -14.71 -8.66 7.54
CA LEU A 52 -14.24 -9.12 6.23
C LEU A 52 -15.42 -9.50 5.31
N ALA A 53 -16.41 -10.23 5.83
CA ALA A 53 -17.59 -10.62 5.07
C ALA A 53 -18.40 -9.39 4.57
N VAL A 54 -18.58 -8.38 5.41
CA VAL A 54 -19.24 -7.12 5.04
C VAL A 54 -18.46 -6.39 3.96
N LEU A 55 -17.13 -6.28 4.10
CA LEU A 55 -16.29 -5.64 3.10
C LEU A 55 -16.36 -6.38 1.77
N GLU A 56 -16.27 -7.71 1.79
CA GLU A 56 -16.39 -8.52 0.59
C GLU A 56 -17.75 -8.35 -0.09
N GLN A 57 -18.83 -8.42 0.67
CA GLN A 57 -20.18 -8.24 0.16
C GLN A 57 -20.39 -6.88 -0.52
N HIS A 58 -19.90 -5.80 0.07
CA HIS A 58 -20.16 -4.44 -0.42
C HIS A 58 -19.13 -3.93 -1.42
N LEU A 59 -17.88 -4.39 -1.34
CA LEU A 59 -16.80 -3.88 -2.16
C LEU A 59 -16.36 -4.79 -3.29
N ALA A 60 -16.57 -6.12 -3.20
CA ALA A 60 -16.03 -7.07 -4.17
C ALA A 60 -16.50 -6.78 -5.60
N ALA A 61 -17.81 -6.60 -5.80
CA ALA A 61 -18.37 -6.36 -7.13
C ALA A 61 -17.78 -5.10 -7.79
N ARG A 62 -17.68 -3.99 -7.02
CA ARG A 62 -17.12 -2.74 -7.53
C ARG A 62 -15.62 -2.83 -7.72
N TRP A 63 -14.94 -3.53 -6.83
CA TRP A 63 -13.52 -3.77 -6.94
C TRP A 63 -13.17 -4.63 -8.16
N HIS A 64 -13.90 -5.72 -8.38
CA HIS A 64 -13.76 -6.55 -9.58
C HIS A 64 -14.06 -5.79 -10.87
N ALA A 65 -15.07 -4.92 -10.87
CA ALA A 65 -15.37 -4.06 -12.00
C ALA A 65 -14.23 -3.07 -12.33
N LEU A 66 -13.47 -2.66 -11.30
CA LEU A 66 -12.35 -1.72 -11.47
C LEU A 66 -11.03 -2.41 -11.86
N GLN A 67 -10.81 -3.66 -11.46
CA GLN A 67 -9.51 -4.32 -11.51
C GLN A 67 -9.49 -5.65 -12.29
N GLY A 68 -10.61 -6.15 -12.73
CA GLY A 68 -10.70 -7.49 -13.34
C GLY A 68 -10.64 -8.62 -12.31
N GLN A 69 -10.14 -9.81 -12.70
CA GLN A 69 -10.18 -11.04 -11.89
C GLN A 69 -9.08 -11.16 -10.80
N ASP A 70 -8.36 -10.08 -10.48
CA ASP A 70 -7.28 -10.11 -9.50
C ASP A 70 -7.79 -10.09 -8.05
N THR A 71 -7.04 -10.67 -7.13
CA THR A 71 -7.33 -10.58 -5.70
C THR A 71 -7.23 -9.14 -5.21
N MET A 72 -7.98 -8.79 -4.15
CA MET A 72 -7.96 -7.44 -3.56
C MET A 72 -6.54 -7.01 -3.18
N VAL A 73 -5.75 -7.92 -2.61
CA VAL A 73 -4.38 -7.65 -2.17
C VAL A 73 -3.45 -7.36 -3.35
N SER A 74 -3.48 -8.18 -4.40
CA SER A 74 -2.67 -7.96 -5.61
C SER A 74 -3.02 -6.65 -6.29
N SER A 75 -4.28 -6.27 -6.24
CA SER A 75 -4.78 -5.01 -6.80
C SER A 75 -4.36 -3.79 -5.99
N LEU A 76 -4.34 -3.88 -4.65
CA LEU A 76 -3.82 -2.82 -3.77
C LEU A 76 -2.31 -2.59 -3.99
N ARG A 77 -1.53 -3.67 -4.06
CA ARG A 77 -0.10 -3.63 -4.38
C ARG A 77 0.14 -2.94 -5.73
N ARG A 78 -0.66 -3.29 -6.74
CA ARG A 78 -0.60 -2.71 -8.08
C ARG A 78 -0.98 -1.23 -8.05
N ALA A 79 -2.02 -0.84 -7.34
CA ALA A 79 -2.45 0.55 -7.19
C ALA A 79 -1.35 1.43 -6.56
N GLY A 80 -0.71 0.97 -5.47
CA GLY A 80 0.42 1.65 -4.85
C GLY A 80 1.61 1.82 -5.80
N ARG A 81 1.99 0.75 -6.51
CA ARG A 81 3.06 0.78 -7.51
C ARG A 81 2.72 1.74 -8.68
N HIS A 82 1.51 1.70 -9.19
CA HIS A 82 1.04 2.61 -10.25
C HIS A 82 1.01 4.06 -9.77
N TRP A 83 0.62 4.31 -8.53
CA TRP A 83 0.63 5.66 -7.98
C TRP A 83 2.04 6.24 -7.93
N VAL A 84 3.04 5.47 -7.46
CA VAL A 84 4.43 5.90 -7.45
C VAL A 84 4.99 6.10 -8.86
N GLN A 85 4.62 5.24 -9.82
CA GLN A 85 4.98 5.41 -11.23
C GLN A 85 4.38 6.69 -11.81
N ARG A 86 3.10 6.98 -11.56
CA ARG A 86 2.47 8.26 -11.99
C ARG A 86 3.15 9.47 -11.34
N LEU A 87 3.51 9.37 -10.06
CA LEU A 87 4.25 10.43 -9.38
C LEU A 87 5.64 10.65 -10.01
N ALA A 88 6.32 9.57 -10.38
CA ALA A 88 7.61 9.64 -11.08
C ALA A 88 7.49 10.28 -12.47
N TRP A 89 6.47 9.90 -13.23
CA TRP A 89 6.17 10.51 -14.53
C TRP A 89 5.84 12.01 -14.37
N GLN A 90 5.01 12.36 -13.42
CA GLN A 90 4.66 13.75 -13.14
C GLN A 90 5.89 14.57 -12.70
N ALA A 91 6.77 13.98 -11.91
CA ALA A 91 8.04 14.60 -11.53
C ALA A 91 8.94 14.84 -12.75
N HIS A 92 8.96 13.90 -13.70
CA HIS A 92 9.68 14.05 -14.96
C HIS A 92 9.15 15.24 -15.77
N GLU A 93 7.83 15.34 -15.94
CA GLU A 93 7.21 16.46 -16.64
C GLU A 93 7.51 17.81 -15.96
N TRP A 94 7.42 17.89 -14.64
CA TRP A 94 7.73 19.14 -13.91
C TRP A 94 9.19 19.56 -14.06
N ARG A 95 10.14 18.61 -14.20
CA ARG A 95 11.57 18.91 -14.41
C ARG A 95 11.85 19.62 -15.74
N ARG A 96 10.90 19.62 -16.66
CA ARG A 96 11.03 20.36 -17.93
C ARG A 96 10.95 21.88 -17.73
N THR A 97 10.27 22.33 -16.67
CA THR A 97 10.01 23.74 -16.40
C THR A 97 10.44 24.19 -15.00
N GLN A 98 10.77 23.26 -14.10
CA GLN A 98 11.12 23.54 -12.71
C GLN A 98 12.48 22.91 -12.37
N SER A 99 13.20 23.54 -11.44
CA SER A 99 14.45 22.96 -10.94
C SER A 99 14.18 21.65 -10.15
N PRO A 100 15.16 20.71 -10.11
CA PRO A 100 15.03 19.47 -9.34
C PRO A 100 14.61 19.71 -7.88
N ARG A 101 15.13 20.76 -7.27
CA ARG A 101 14.82 21.14 -5.88
C ARG A 101 13.36 21.58 -5.69
N GLN A 102 12.81 22.32 -6.66
CA GLN A 102 11.39 22.73 -6.65
C GLN A 102 10.47 21.51 -6.81
N VAL A 103 10.81 20.61 -7.74
CA VAL A 103 10.06 19.36 -7.95
C VAL A 103 10.08 18.49 -6.69
N GLU A 104 11.24 18.31 -6.07
CA GLU A 104 11.34 17.52 -4.84
C GLU A 104 10.51 18.12 -3.70
N ARG A 105 10.58 19.43 -3.50
CA ARG A 105 9.77 20.14 -2.51
C ARG A 105 8.28 19.95 -2.77
N ARG A 106 7.85 20.08 -4.04
CA ARG A 106 6.46 19.90 -4.43
C ARG A 106 5.95 18.49 -4.14
N ILE A 107 6.76 17.47 -4.45
CA ILE A 107 6.43 16.06 -4.14
C ILE A 107 6.31 15.88 -2.62
N LYS A 108 7.28 16.34 -1.84
CA LYS A 108 7.25 16.22 -0.38
C LYS A 108 6.04 16.91 0.24
N THR A 109 5.71 18.12 -0.23
CA THR A 109 4.51 18.84 0.24
C THR A 109 3.22 18.10 -0.09
N PHE A 110 3.15 17.49 -1.28
CA PHE A 110 1.96 16.76 -1.73
C PHE A 110 1.80 15.38 -1.06
N SER A 111 2.91 14.64 -0.90
CA SER A 111 2.86 13.22 -0.52
C SER A 111 3.54 12.88 0.81
N GLY A 112 4.09 13.88 1.50
CA GLY A 112 4.80 13.72 2.77
C GLY A 112 6.23 13.17 2.65
N ARG A 113 6.62 12.59 1.51
CA ARG A 113 7.93 11.96 1.27
C ARG A 113 8.50 12.35 -0.08
N SER A 114 9.82 12.22 -0.25
CA SER A 114 10.47 12.37 -1.56
C SER A 114 10.07 11.22 -2.50
N LEU A 115 10.18 11.45 -3.81
CA LEU A 115 9.96 10.40 -4.81
C LEU A 115 10.87 9.20 -4.57
N ARG A 116 12.14 9.45 -4.20
CA ARG A 116 13.12 8.38 -3.91
C ARG A 116 12.69 7.51 -2.72
N GLU A 117 12.12 8.12 -1.68
CA GLU A 117 11.59 7.38 -0.52
C GLU A 117 10.38 6.54 -0.89
N TRP A 118 9.46 7.06 -1.70
CA TRP A 118 8.33 6.31 -2.22
C TRP A 118 8.76 5.13 -3.11
N GLN A 119 9.71 5.35 -4.01
CA GLN A 119 10.27 4.28 -4.85
C GLN A 119 10.96 3.21 -4.01
N ALA A 120 11.72 3.61 -2.98
CA ALA A 120 12.36 2.66 -2.08
C ALA A 120 11.33 1.83 -1.29
N LEU A 121 10.24 2.46 -0.83
CA LEU A 121 9.15 1.77 -0.13
C LEU A 121 8.53 0.70 -1.03
N VAL A 122 8.08 1.07 -2.23
CA VAL A 122 7.43 0.14 -3.19
C VAL A 122 8.35 -1.03 -3.58
N LYS A 123 9.64 -0.77 -3.81
CA LYS A 123 10.62 -1.83 -4.08
C LYS A 123 10.80 -2.77 -2.87
N THR A 124 10.88 -2.20 -1.66
CA THR A 124 11.03 -2.99 -0.44
C THR A 124 9.79 -3.87 -0.22
N GLU A 125 8.59 -3.33 -0.40
CA GLU A 125 7.36 -4.09 -0.37
C GLU A 125 7.37 -5.23 -1.39
N GLY A 126 7.77 -4.97 -2.64
CA GLY A 126 7.86 -5.98 -3.69
C GLY A 126 8.74 -7.17 -3.30
N VAL A 127 9.92 -6.92 -2.72
CA VAL A 127 10.81 -7.99 -2.23
C VAL A 127 10.15 -8.80 -1.12
N TYR A 128 9.52 -8.15 -0.14
CA TYR A 128 8.86 -8.87 0.95
C TYR A 128 7.67 -9.70 0.46
N PHE A 129 6.85 -9.17 -0.42
CA PHE A 129 5.73 -9.92 -0.97
C PHE A 129 6.19 -11.13 -1.78
N ALA A 130 7.23 -10.98 -2.62
CA ALA A 130 7.80 -12.09 -3.35
C ALA A 130 8.39 -13.17 -2.41
N ALA A 131 9.00 -12.75 -1.28
CA ALA A 131 9.49 -13.66 -0.27
C ALA A 131 8.34 -14.41 0.42
N MET A 132 7.27 -13.71 0.80
CA MET A 132 6.11 -14.30 1.46
C MET A 132 5.34 -15.26 0.53
N ASP A 133 5.15 -14.90 -0.74
CA ASP A 133 4.51 -15.76 -1.73
C ASP A 133 5.30 -17.06 -1.91
N ARG A 134 6.64 -17.02 -1.96
CA ARG A 134 7.50 -18.20 -2.03
C ARG A 134 7.47 -19.02 -0.74
N HIS A 135 7.49 -18.36 0.42
CA HIS A 135 7.38 -19.02 1.70
C HIS A 135 6.05 -19.78 1.83
N ALA A 136 4.93 -19.15 1.48
CA ALA A 136 3.61 -19.78 1.49
C ALA A 136 3.51 -20.98 0.53
N ALA A 137 4.21 -20.92 -0.60
CA ALA A 137 4.31 -22.01 -1.57
C ALA A 137 5.32 -23.09 -1.17
N GLY A 138 6.04 -22.96 -0.06
CA GLY A 138 7.11 -23.88 0.36
C GLY A 138 8.33 -23.88 -0.57
N VAL A 139 8.51 -22.82 -1.36
CA VAL A 139 9.61 -22.68 -2.32
C VAL A 139 10.76 -21.90 -1.68
N PRO A 140 11.99 -22.45 -1.65
CA PRO A 140 13.15 -21.70 -1.19
C PRO A 140 13.38 -20.44 -2.01
N PHE A 141 13.88 -19.38 -1.36
CA PHE A 141 14.23 -18.15 -2.04
C PHE A 141 15.56 -17.58 -1.52
N ASP A 142 16.18 -16.77 -2.37
CA ASP A 142 17.38 -16.02 -2.05
C ASP A 142 17.08 -14.52 -2.04
N TRP A 143 17.48 -13.84 -0.97
CA TRP A 143 17.29 -12.41 -0.82
C TRP A 143 18.01 -11.58 -1.90
N ALA A 144 19.18 -12.06 -2.39
CA ALA A 144 19.91 -11.36 -3.43
C ALA A 144 19.14 -11.37 -4.75
N ALA A 145 18.59 -12.54 -5.14
CA ALA A 145 17.79 -12.68 -6.34
C ALA A 145 16.50 -11.81 -6.25
N LEU A 146 15.75 -11.90 -5.15
CA LEU A 146 14.55 -11.10 -4.96
C LEU A 146 14.82 -9.58 -4.98
N ALA A 147 15.91 -9.16 -4.34
CA ALA A 147 16.31 -7.75 -4.35
C ALA A 147 16.66 -7.27 -5.77
N GLN A 148 17.33 -8.10 -6.56
CA GLN A 148 17.70 -7.80 -7.95
C GLN A 148 16.47 -7.70 -8.85
N ASP A 149 15.52 -8.63 -8.72
CA ASP A 149 14.25 -8.63 -9.46
C ASP A 149 13.45 -7.34 -9.23
N GLU A 150 13.47 -6.79 -8.01
CA GLU A 150 12.83 -5.52 -7.66
C GLU A 150 13.70 -4.27 -7.90
N GLY A 151 14.88 -4.46 -8.50
CA GLY A 151 15.76 -3.38 -8.96
C GLY A 151 16.60 -2.72 -7.87
N PHE A 152 16.99 -3.47 -6.83
CA PHE A 152 18.10 -3.10 -5.95
C PHE A 152 19.42 -3.48 -6.60
N ALA A 153 20.48 -2.71 -6.31
CA ALA A 153 21.80 -2.99 -6.85
C ALA A 153 22.39 -4.32 -6.33
N ASP A 154 22.14 -4.60 -5.04
CA ASP A 154 22.59 -5.80 -4.35
C ASP A 154 21.75 -6.04 -3.07
N GLN A 155 21.94 -7.21 -2.45
CA GLN A 155 21.28 -7.58 -1.19
C GLN A 155 21.63 -6.62 -0.05
N ALA A 156 22.86 -6.12 0.01
CA ALA A 156 23.28 -5.20 1.07
C ALA A 156 22.56 -3.85 0.96
N HIS A 157 22.35 -3.35 -0.26
CA HIS A 157 21.55 -2.15 -0.52
C HIS A 157 20.09 -2.37 -0.10
N PHE A 158 19.48 -3.50 -0.46
CA PHE A 158 18.14 -3.88 -0.01
C PHE A 158 18.08 -3.94 1.53
N SER A 159 18.99 -4.68 2.19
CA SER A 159 18.98 -4.86 3.64
C SER A 159 19.08 -3.53 4.40
N ARG A 160 19.97 -2.62 3.95
CA ARG A 160 20.07 -1.27 4.55
C ARG A 160 18.78 -0.46 4.36
N THR A 161 18.18 -0.56 3.17
CA THR A 161 16.93 0.16 2.86
C THR A 161 15.75 -0.40 3.65
N ALA A 162 15.61 -1.72 3.71
CA ALA A 162 14.58 -2.41 4.48
C ALA A 162 14.68 -2.06 5.96
N LYS A 163 15.87 -2.14 6.55
CA LYS A 163 16.08 -1.78 7.96
C LYS A 163 15.74 -0.32 8.25
N ARG A 164 16.05 0.60 7.34
CA ARG A 164 15.68 2.02 7.48
C ARG A 164 14.17 2.24 7.44
N ILE A 165 13.43 1.46 6.62
CA ILE A 165 11.98 1.61 6.42
C ILE A 165 11.21 0.91 7.54
N THR A 166 11.59 -0.33 7.88
CA THR A 166 10.86 -1.20 8.81
C THR A 166 11.43 -1.22 10.23
N GLY A 167 12.68 -0.82 10.40
CA GLY A 167 13.43 -0.99 11.65
C GLY A 167 14.13 -2.35 11.76
N PHE A 168 13.86 -3.32 10.89
CA PHE A 168 14.32 -4.70 10.96
C PHE A 168 15.12 -5.10 9.72
N SER A 169 16.03 -6.07 9.88
CA SER A 169 16.66 -6.74 8.74
C SER A 169 15.61 -7.57 7.97
N PRO A 170 15.86 -7.93 6.70
CA PRO A 170 14.91 -8.73 5.93
C PRO A 170 14.52 -10.05 6.59
N SER A 171 15.49 -10.80 7.10
CA SER A 171 15.24 -12.08 7.75
C SER A 171 14.48 -11.91 9.06
N GLU A 172 14.89 -10.95 9.89
CA GLU A 172 14.21 -10.60 11.14
C GLU A 172 12.75 -10.14 10.90
N PHE A 173 12.51 -9.37 9.82
CA PHE A 173 11.16 -8.95 9.48
C PHE A 173 10.27 -10.14 9.13
N VAL A 174 10.75 -11.10 8.32
CA VAL A 174 9.97 -12.30 7.95
C VAL A 174 9.72 -13.18 9.16
N GLU A 175 10.72 -13.42 10.02
CA GLU A 175 10.56 -14.16 11.27
C GLU A 175 9.46 -13.56 12.15
N ARG A 176 9.52 -12.25 12.41
CA ARG A 176 8.48 -11.54 13.17
C ARG A 176 7.13 -11.53 12.47
N PHE A 177 7.12 -11.42 11.14
CA PHE A 177 5.89 -11.47 10.37
C PHE A 177 5.14 -12.78 10.59
N VAL A 178 5.86 -13.90 10.71
CA VAL A 178 5.27 -15.22 10.93
C VAL A 178 4.88 -15.43 12.40
N GLU A 179 5.74 -15.04 13.35
CA GLU A 179 5.68 -15.43 14.74
C GLU A 179 5.09 -14.36 15.68
N ASP A 180 5.30 -13.07 15.38
CA ASP A 180 4.96 -11.97 16.30
C ASP A 180 3.54 -11.44 16.03
N GLU A 181 2.65 -11.59 17.02
CA GLU A 181 1.27 -11.07 16.93
C GLU A 181 1.23 -9.55 16.72
N ALA A 182 2.22 -8.79 17.21
CA ALA A 182 2.29 -7.35 17.00
C ALA A 182 2.44 -6.95 15.53
N PHE A 183 2.82 -7.90 14.66
CA PHE A 183 2.91 -7.73 13.21
C PHE A 183 1.58 -7.91 12.46
N TRP A 184 0.46 -8.04 13.17
CA TRP A 184 -0.85 -8.23 12.55
C TRP A 184 -1.17 -7.18 11.47
N ALA A 185 -0.77 -5.94 11.68
CA ALA A 185 -1.01 -4.85 10.72
C ALA A 185 -0.32 -5.10 9.37
N TYR A 186 0.85 -5.73 9.38
CA TYR A 186 1.55 -6.11 8.15
C TYR A 186 0.91 -7.32 7.47
N ARG A 187 0.27 -8.22 8.24
CA ARG A 187 -0.44 -9.40 7.72
C ARG A 187 -1.72 -9.06 6.98
N LEU A 188 -2.31 -7.90 7.23
CA LEU A 188 -3.48 -7.43 6.46
C LEU A 188 -3.17 -7.14 4.98
N TRP A 189 -1.90 -7.08 4.61
CA TRP A 189 -1.45 -6.73 3.26
C TRP A 189 -0.92 -7.93 2.44
N VAL A 190 -1.07 -9.15 2.95
CA VAL A 190 -0.54 -10.38 2.30
C VAL A 190 -1.66 -11.36 1.88
#